data_7d7e5c757fda6bd6adfcd1f574889221
#
_entry.id   7d7e5c757fda6bd6adfcd1f574889221
#
_cell.length_a   1.000
_cell.length_b   1.000
_cell.length_c   1.000
_cell.angle_alpha   90.00
_cell.angle_beta   90.00
_cell.angle_gamma   90.00
#
_symmetry.space_group_name_H-M   'P 1'
#
loop_
_entity.id
_entity.type
_entity.pdbx_description
1 polymer ?
#
loop_
_entity_poly.entity_id
_entity_poly.type
_entity_poly.pdbx_seq_one_letter_code
_entity_poly.pdbx_strand_id
1 'polypeptide(L)'
;YGFMWFGTKNGLNRYDGTSILQFDCDDLEEGTGNHNIGALFEDKERNLWVGTDRGVYIYNPAVDVFKRFKIASSEGITLDNWVAEILSDSLDNIWVLIPDQGLFRYKDGKVHHYSLIDKDNLKNNNPECICINEQGEVWVGTSGIGLFKYNYRDDNFEQYLTDRMGRSLIDKTIISICFQKENAILGIHE
;
A
#
# COMPACT_ATOMS: atom_id res chain seq x y z
N TYR A 1 24.62 -6.21 -10.44
CA TYR A 1 24.03 -5.16 -11.30
C TYR A 1 22.52 -5.31 -11.20
N GLY A 2 21.82 -4.31 -10.66
CA GLY A 2 20.38 -4.28 -10.54
C GLY A 2 19.76 -3.41 -11.63
N PHE A 3 18.49 -3.66 -11.93
CA PHE A 3 17.69 -2.77 -12.77
C PHE A 3 17.13 -1.64 -11.91
N MET A 4 16.90 -0.47 -12.52
CA MET A 4 16.12 0.61 -11.92
C MET A 4 14.73 0.61 -12.55
N TRP A 5 13.70 0.62 -11.73
CA TRP A 5 12.32 0.59 -12.17
C TRP A 5 11.63 1.93 -11.97
N PHE A 6 10.86 2.35 -12.94
CA PHE A 6 10.11 3.61 -12.90
C PHE A 6 8.64 3.34 -13.22
N GLY A 7 7.77 3.64 -12.26
CA GLY A 7 6.33 3.69 -12.48
C GLY A 7 5.95 5.05 -13.08
N THR A 8 5.13 5.02 -14.11
CA THR A 8 4.63 6.22 -14.79
C THR A 8 3.14 6.11 -15.07
N LYS A 9 2.53 7.21 -15.52
CA LYS A 9 1.13 7.20 -15.98
C LYS A 9 0.91 6.35 -17.23
N ASN A 10 1.99 5.99 -17.94
CA ASN A 10 1.96 5.23 -19.19
C ASN A 10 2.66 3.87 -19.05
N GLY A 11 2.61 3.26 -17.87
CA GLY A 11 3.16 1.94 -17.63
C GLY A 11 4.47 1.92 -16.86
N LEU A 12 5.07 0.74 -16.79
CA LEU A 12 6.28 0.44 -16.05
C LEU A 12 7.50 0.47 -16.97
N ASN A 13 8.59 1.06 -16.49
CA ASN A 13 9.84 1.16 -17.25
C ASN A 13 11.00 0.58 -16.46
N ARG A 14 11.87 -0.18 -17.13
CA ARG A 14 13.09 -0.74 -16.56
C ARG A 14 14.31 -0.14 -17.26
N TYR A 15 15.24 0.38 -16.48
CA TYR A 15 16.52 0.90 -16.93
C TYR A 15 17.66 -0.03 -16.52
N ASP A 16 18.52 -0.40 -17.44
CA ASP A 16 19.65 -1.31 -17.24
C ASP A 16 21.02 -0.60 -17.13
N GLY A 17 21.02 0.73 -17.16
CA GLY A 17 22.23 1.55 -17.19
C GLY A 17 22.54 2.11 -18.60
N THR A 18 21.93 1.59 -19.66
CA THR A 18 22.16 1.99 -21.05
C THR A 18 20.87 2.25 -21.82
N SER A 19 19.84 1.46 -21.59
CA SER A 19 18.56 1.50 -22.31
C SER A 19 17.36 1.45 -21.35
N ILE A 20 16.24 2.00 -21.82
CA ILE A 20 14.96 1.91 -21.13
C ILE A 20 14.08 0.94 -21.91
N LEU A 21 13.58 -0.08 -21.20
CA LEU A 21 12.59 -1.01 -21.70
C LEU A 21 11.25 -0.73 -21.03
N GLN A 22 10.21 -0.48 -21.82
CA GLN A 22 8.86 -0.29 -21.35
C GLN A 22 8.13 -1.63 -21.27
N PHE A 23 7.40 -1.83 -20.19
CA PHE A 23 6.54 -2.99 -19.97
C PHE A 23 5.10 -2.52 -19.87
N ASP A 24 4.25 -3.21 -20.62
CA ASP A 24 2.82 -3.16 -20.41
C ASP A 24 2.47 -4.23 -19.38
N CYS A 25 1.87 -3.83 -18.26
CA CYS A 25 1.40 -4.75 -17.24
C CYS A 25 0.09 -5.39 -17.71
N ASP A 26 0.10 -6.02 -18.90
CA ASP A 26 -1.06 -6.68 -19.44
C ASP A 26 -1.10 -8.14 -18.99
N ASP A 27 -2.23 -8.53 -18.43
CA ASP A 27 -2.66 -9.92 -18.44
C ASP A 27 -3.10 -10.22 -19.89
N LEU A 28 -2.51 -11.22 -20.54
CA LEU A 28 -2.80 -11.61 -21.92
C LEU A 28 -4.30 -11.90 -22.17
N GLU A 29 -5.11 -11.97 -21.12
CA GLU A 29 -6.54 -12.25 -21.17
C GLU A 29 -7.43 -10.99 -21.32
N GLU A 30 -6.96 -9.77 -21.00
CA GLU A 30 -7.82 -8.57 -20.96
C GLU A 30 -7.40 -7.44 -21.91
N GLY A 31 -6.22 -7.49 -22.54
CA GLY A 31 -5.82 -6.66 -23.71
C GLY A 31 -6.02 -5.15 -23.60
N THR A 32 -5.82 -4.55 -22.42
CA THR A 32 -6.12 -3.13 -22.19
C THR A 32 -4.89 -2.35 -21.74
N GLY A 33 -3.89 -2.27 -22.59
CA GLY A 33 -2.58 -1.67 -22.34
C GLY A 33 -2.51 -0.35 -21.55
N ASN A 34 -1.31 -0.05 -21.05
CA ASN A 34 -0.90 1.15 -20.31
C ASN A 34 -1.65 1.38 -18.98
N HIS A 35 -1.16 0.74 -17.93
CA HIS A 35 -1.63 0.99 -16.57
C HIS A 35 -0.86 2.16 -15.94
N ASN A 36 -1.60 3.07 -15.32
CA ASN A 36 -1.02 4.09 -14.46
C ASN A 36 -0.43 3.40 -13.21
N ILE A 37 0.88 3.56 -12.99
CA ILE A 37 1.60 2.92 -11.87
C ILE A 37 1.58 3.85 -10.67
N GLY A 38 0.99 3.38 -9.57
CA GLY A 38 0.93 4.12 -8.30
C GLY A 38 1.98 3.68 -7.30
N ALA A 39 2.30 2.39 -7.28
CA ALA A 39 3.23 1.83 -6.30
C ALA A 39 4.18 0.79 -6.91
N LEU A 40 5.41 0.76 -6.40
CA LEU A 40 6.42 -0.27 -6.71
C LEU A 40 7.05 -0.75 -5.41
N PHE A 41 7.13 -2.06 -5.25
CA PHE A 41 7.75 -2.68 -4.09
C PHE A 41 8.46 -3.97 -4.48
N GLU A 42 9.71 -4.19 -4.07
CA GLU A 42 10.45 -5.46 -4.25
C GLU A 42 10.37 -6.27 -2.95
N ASP A 43 9.85 -7.49 -3.03
CA ASP A 43 9.80 -8.40 -1.89
C ASP A 43 11.14 -9.13 -1.65
N LYS A 44 11.23 -9.90 -0.58
CA LYS A 44 12.46 -10.63 -0.21
C LYS A 44 12.81 -11.76 -1.20
N GLU A 45 11.84 -12.26 -1.93
CA GLU A 45 12.02 -13.22 -3.03
C GLU A 45 12.43 -12.56 -4.35
N ARG A 46 12.65 -11.23 -4.34
CA ARG A 46 13.01 -10.42 -5.52
C ARG A 46 11.90 -10.28 -6.54
N ASN A 47 10.66 -10.59 -6.20
CA ASN A 47 9.54 -10.25 -7.05
C ASN A 47 9.24 -8.76 -6.93
N LEU A 48 8.92 -8.12 -8.06
CA LEU A 48 8.47 -6.74 -8.09
C LEU A 48 6.95 -6.70 -8.04
N TRP A 49 6.42 -6.13 -6.98
CA TRP A 49 5.00 -5.83 -6.84
C TRP A 49 4.71 -4.48 -7.48
N VAL A 50 3.73 -4.46 -8.36
CA VAL A 50 3.37 -3.29 -9.16
C VAL A 50 1.92 -2.94 -8.91
N GLY A 51 1.70 -1.84 -8.21
CA GLY A 51 0.38 -1.27 -7.98
C GLY A 51 -0.04 -0.38 -9.14
N THR A 52 -1.22 -0.64 -9.69
CA THR A 52 -1.75 0.06 -10.86
C THR A 52 -3.14 0.62 -10.59
N ASP A 53 -3.72 1.33 -11.57
CA ASP A 53 -5.12 1.76 -11.57
C ASP A 53 -6.13 0.62 -11.73
N ARG A 54 -5.65 -0.62 -11.94
CA ARG A 54 -6.46 -1.84 -12.10
C ARG A 54 -6.05 -2.97 -11.16
N GLY A 55 -5.38 -2.63 -10.07
CA GLY A 55 -4.96 -3.59 -9.06
C GLY A 55 -3.48 -3.89 -9.06
N VAL A 56 -3.11 -5.04 -8.53
CA VAL A 56 -1.74 -5.45 -8.28
C VAL A 56 -1.27 -6.47 -9.29
N TYR A 57 -0.06 -6.27 -9.81
CA TYR A 57 0.67 -7.23 -10.62
C TYR A 57 1.99 -7.61 -9.93
N ILE A 58 2.45 -8.83 -10.18
CA ILE A 58 3.75 -9.30 -9.70
C ILE A 58 4.62 -9.69 -10.89
N TYR A 59 5.78 -9.06 -10.99
CA TYR A 59 6.81 -9.44 -11.93
C TYR A 59 7.81 -10.38 -11.26
N ASN A 60 7.99 -11.54 -11.86
CA ASN A 60 9.01 -12.50 -11.44
C ASN A 60 10.23 -12.41 -12.37
N PRO A 61 11.38 -11.91 -11.88
CA PRO A 61 12.57 -11.72 -12.72
C PRO A 61 13.21 -13.04 -13.20
N ALA A 62 12.95 -14.16 -12.52
CA ALA A 62 13.53 -15.45 -12.90
C ALA A 62 12.93 -16.03 -14.20
N VAL A 63 11.69 -15.66 -14.51
CA VAL A 63 10.96 -16.13 -15.71
C VAL A 63 10.55 -14.99 -16.64
N ASP A 64 10.86 -13.73 -16.28
CA ASP A 64 10.54 -12.50 -17.03
C ASP A 64 9.03 -12.36 -17.36
N VAL A 65 8.17 -12.65 -16.38
CA VAL A 65 6.71 -12.68 -16.55
C VAL A 65 6.01 -11.82 -15.51
N PHE A 66 5.04 -11.04 -15.96
CA PHE A 66 4.03 -10.37 -15.11
C PHE A 66 2.82 -11.28 -14.94
N LYS A 67 2.31 -11.32 -13.71
CA LYS A 67 1.04 -11.98 -13.40
C LYS A 67 0.17 -11.05 -12.57
N ARG A 68 -1.11 -10.95 -12.91
CA ARG A 68 -2.08 -10.26 -12.09
C ARG A 68 -2.27 -10.99 -10.76
N PHE A 69 -2.24 -10.25 -9.68
CA PHE A 69 -2.49 -10.76 -8.35
C PHE A 69 -3.98 -10.83 -8.08
N LYS A 70 -4.60 -11.98 -8.41
CA LYS A 70 -6.05 -12.22 -8.31
C LYS A 70 -6.42 -12.92 -7.00
N ILE A 71 -6.12 -12.31 -5.85
CA ILE A 71 -6.54 -12.85 -4.56
C ILE A 71 -7.59 -11.91 -3.97
N ALA A 72 -8.75 -12.45 -3.63
CA ALA A 72 -9.77 -11.75 -2.89
C ALA A 72 -9.56 -11.93 -1.38
N SER A 73 -10.01 -10.95 -0.60
CA SER A 73 -10.12 -11.10 0.85
C SER A 73 -11.15 -12.19 1.21
N SER A 74 -11.16 -12.59 2.48
CA SER A 74 -12.19 -13.52 3.00
C SER A 74 -13.63 -12.99 2.82
N GLU A 75 -13.79 -11.69 2.66
CA GLU A 75 -15.06 -11.00 2.42
C GLU A 75 -15.41 -10.89 0.93
N GLY A 76 -14.56 -11.42 0.03
CA GLY A 76 -14.76 -11.38 -1.41
C GLY A 76 -14.40 -10.04 -2.06
N ILE A 77 -13.75 -9.13 -1.34
CA ILE A 77 -13.27 -7.86 -1.87
C ILE A 77 -12.00 -8.11 -2.68
N THR A 78 -11.95 -7.63 -3.91
CA THR A 78 -10.83 -7.80 -4.82
C THR A 78 -9.91 -6.58 -4.85
N LEU A 79 -8.63 -6.80 -5.22
CA LEU A 79 -7.61 -5.74 -5.33
C LEU A 79 -7.61 -5.15 -6.76
N ASP A 80 -8.77 -4.75 -7.28
CA ASP A 80 -8.96 -4.39 -8.69
C ASP A 80 -9.05 -2.86 -8.94
N ASN A 81 -8.77 -2.05 -7.92
CA ASN A 81 -8.82 -0.60 -7.98
C ASN A 81 -7.42 0.03 -7.94
N TRP A 82 -7.36 1.36 -7.99
CA TRP A 82 -6.15 2.14 -7.86
C TRP A 82 -5.37 1.79 -6.59
N VAL A 83 -4.16 1.28 -6.77
CA VAL A 83 -3.23 0.96 -5.69
C VAL A 83 -2.30 2.14 -5.45
N ALA A 84 -2.46 2.79 -4.32
CA ALA A 84 -1.68 3.97 -3.98
C ALA A 84 -0.32 3.62 -3.37
N GLU A 85 -0.25 2.55 -2.58
CA GLU A 85 0.99 2.20 -1.87
C GLU A 85 1.10 0.70 -1.62
N ILE A 86 2.32 0.16 -1.70
CA ILE A 86 2.67 -1.23 -1.36
C ILE A 86 3.96 -1.21 -0.55
N LEU A 87 3.97 -1.90 0.59
CA LEU A 87 5.16 -2.02 1.44
C LEU A 87 5.12 -3.31 2.26
N SER A 88 6.23 -3.70 2.90
CA SER A 88 6.24 -4.85 3.81
C SER A 88 6.74 -4.47 5.20
N ASP A 89 6.18 -5.13 6.20
CA ASP A 89 6.65 -5.02 7.58
C ASP A 89 7.77 -6.02 7.90
N SER A 90 8.29 -5.95 9.13
CA SER A 90 9.37 -6.81 9.61
C SER A 90 9.00 -8.30 9.73
N LEU A 91 7.71 -8.63 9.65
CA LEU A 91 7.18 -9.99 9.66
C LEU A 91 6.86 -10.51 8.26
N ASP A 92 7.31 -9.79 7.20
CA ASP A 92 7.03 -10.10 5.80
C ASP A 92 5.54 -10.09 5.43
N ASN A 93 4.71 -9.37 6.17
CA ASN A 93 3.38 -9.05 5.68
C ASN A 93 3.51 -8.00 4.57
N ILE A 94 2.86 -8.22 3.44
CA ILE A 94 2.77 -7.23 2.38
C ILE A 94 1.47 -6.45 2.57
N TRP A 95 1.61 -5.15 2.73
CA TRP A 95 0.51 -4.22 2.92
C TRP A 95 0.24 -3.49 1.62
N VAL A 96 -1.02 -3.45 1.22
CA VAL A 96 -1.51 -2.78 0.01
C VAL A 96 -2.57 -1.77 0.41
N LEU A 97 -2.32 -0.51 0.11
CA LEU A 97 -3.26 0.57 0.34
C LEU A 97 -4.03 0.86 -0.95
N ILE A 98 -5.35 0.72 -0.88
CA ILE A 98 -6.29 1.04 -1.95
C ILE A 98 -7.25 2.09 -1.40
N PRO A 99 -7.10 3.37 -1.80
CA PRO A 99 -8.08 4.40 -1.45
C PRO A 99 -9.49 3.93 -1.81
N ASP A 100 -10.48 4.34 -1.06
CA ASP A 100 -11.88 3.93 -1.20
C ASP A 100 -12.22 2.46 -0.87
N GLN A 101 -11.24 1.58 -0.75
CA GLN A 101 -11.45 0.17 -0.35
C GLN A 101 -10.84 -0.18 1.01
N GLY A 102 -9.81 0.55 1.45
CA GLY A 102 -9.16 0.28 2.71
C GLY A 102 -7.74 -0.26 2.57
N LEU A 103 -7.32 -0.99 3.57
CA LEU A 103 -6.00 -1.56 3.68
C LEU A 103 -6.08 -3.09 3.60
N PHE A 104 -5.17 -3.68 2.84
CA PHE A 104 -5.07 -5.13 2.70
C PHE A 104 -3.71 -5.61 3.20
N ARG A 105 -3.71 -6.75 3.89
CA ARG A 105 -2.50 -7.45 4.29
C ARG A 105 -2.46 -8.82 3.62
N TYR A 106 -1.43 -9.06 2.84
CA TYR A 106 -1.15 -10.37 2.27
C TYR A 106 -0.03 -11.07 3.05
N LYS A 107 -0.26 -12.32 3.39
CA LYS A 107 0.73 -13.22 3.96
C LYS A 107 0.35 -14.68 3.69
N ASP A 108 1.33 -15.50 3.31
CA ASP A 108 1.19 -16.97 3.16
C ASP A 108 -0.05 -17.39 2.35
N GLY A 109 -0.31 -16.69 1.23
CA GLY A 109 -1.42 -16.99 0.33
C GLY A 109 -2.78 -16.47 0.81
N LYS A 110 -2.84 -15.70 1.91
CA LYS A 110 -4.08 -15.16 2.47
C LYS A 110 -4.09 -13.65 2.42
N VAL A 111 -5.24 -13.08 2.10
CA VAL A 111 -5.48 -11.64 2.14
C VAL A 111 -6.48 -11.33 3.26
N HIS A 112 -6.09 -10.44 4.16
CA HIS A 112 -6.97 -9.85 5.16
C HIS A 112 -7.28 -8.42 4.75
N HIS A 113 -8.53 -8.01 4.89
CA HIS A 113 -9.00 -6.66 4.62
C HIS A 113 -9.28 -5.94 5.94
N TYR A 114 -8.85 -4.69 6.03
CA TYR A 114 -9.07 -3.82 7.19
C TYR A 114 -9.81 -2.57 6.74
N SER A 115 -11.03 -2.42 7.24
CA SER A 115 -11.77 -1.16 7.17
C SER A 115 -11.43 -0.33 8.40
N LEU A 116 -10.90 0.87 8.19
CA LEU A 116 -10.63 1.81 9.26
C LEU A 116 -11.91 2.60 9.54
N ILE A 117 -12.61 2.21 10.59
CA ILE A 117 -13.88 2.82 10.99
C ILE A 117 -13.65 3.52 12.34
N ASP A 118 -14.22 4.73 12.51
CA ASP A 118 -14.22 5.37 13.81
C ASP A 118 -15.06 4.57 14.83
N LYS A 119 -14.83 4.81 16.11
CA LYS A 119 -15.51 4.08 17.20
C LYS A 119 -17.04 4.24 17.18
N ASP A 120 -17.55 5.25 16.51
CA ASP A 120 -18.97 5.57 16.45
C ASP A 120 -19.66 5.05 15.17
N ASN A 121 -18.94 4.34 14.29
CA ASN A 121 -19.42 3.75 13.03
C ASN A 121 -20.08 4.75 12.04
N LEU A 122 -19.76 6.03 12.13
CA LEU A 122 -20.49 7.06 11.39
C LEU A 122 -19.80 7.50 10.09
N LYS A 123 -18.52 7.16 9.88
CA LYS A 123 -17.78 7.54 8.68
C LYS A 123 -16.95 6.39 8.18
N ASN A 124 -17.16 6.00 6.95
CA ASN A 124 -16.22 5.17 6.19
C ASN A 124 -15.05 6.10 5.83
N ASN A 125 -13.88 5.86 6.41
CA ASN A 125 -12.74 6.75 6.23
C ASN A 125 -11.64 6.02 5.48
N ASN A 126 -11.28 6.61 4.35
CA ASN A 126 -10.31 6.08 3.45
C ASN A 126 -8.90 6.24 4.04
N PRO A 127 -8.07 5.21 4.00
CA PRO A 127 -6.65 5.36 4.26
C PRO A 127 -6.03 6.24 3.16
N GLU A 128 -5.27 7.25 3.59
CA GLU A 128 -4.57 8.18 2.70
C GLU A 128 -3.09 7.82 2.53
N CYS A 129 -2.48 7.31 3.60
CA CYS A 129 -1.08 6.93 3.60
C CYS A 129 -0.80 5.82 4.60
N ILE A 130 0.24 5.05 4.34
CA ILE A 130 0.76 4.01 5.24
C ILE A 130 2.26 4.20 5.41
N CYS A 131 2.77 3.95 6.60
CA CYS A 131 4.20 4.03 6.89
C CYS A 131 4.60 2.95 7.88
N ILE A 132 5.83 2.44 7.74
CA ILE A 132 6.44 1.53 8.71
C ILE A 132 7.67 2.24 9.29
N ASN A 133 7.72 2.32 10.61
CA ASN A 133 8.86 2.93 11.29
C ASN A 133 10.02 1.93 11.44
N GLU A 134 11.16 2.40 11.98
CA GLU A 134 12.37 1.59 12.20
C GLU A 134 12.13 0.41 13.17
N GLN A 135 11.10 0.48 14.01
CA GLN A 135 10.69 -0.58 14.93
C GLN A 135 9.79 -1.63 14.27
N GLY A 136 9.45 -1.46 12.98
CA GLY A 136 8.55 -2.33 12.24
C GLY A 136 7.07 -2.11 12.56
N GLU A 137 6.71 -1.00 13.20
CA GLU A 137 5.33 -0.66 13.49
C GLU A 137 4.65 -0.05 12.27
N VAL A 138 3.46 -0.55 11.96
CA VAL A 138 2.64 -0.07 10.84
C VAL A 138 1.71 1.04 11.29
N TRP A 139 1.76 2.17 10.61
CA TRP A 139 0.97 3.35 10.88
C TRP A 139 0.18 3.77 9.66
N VAL A 140 -1.06 4.21 9.84
CA VAL A 140 -1.97 4.59 8.77
C VAL A 140 -2.59 5.94 9.07
N GLY A 141 -2.45 6.86 8.13
CA GLY A 141 -3.17 8.13 8.12
C GLY A 141 -4.46 8.00 7.32
N THR A 142 -5.50 8.68 7.76
CA THR A 142 -6.84 8.57 7.17
C THR A 142 -7.40 9.93 6.81
N SER A 143 -8.41 9.92 5.94
CA SER A 143 -9.21 11.09 5.59
C SER A 143 -10.28 11.34 6.68
N GLY A 144 -9.96 12.18 7.68
CA GLY A 144 -10.96 12.73 8.62
C GLY A 144 -11.15 11.96 9.92
N ILE A 145 -10.44 10.85 10.20
CA ILE A 145 -10.43 10.21 11.53
C ILE A 145 -9.03 10.02 12.13
N GLY A 146 -8.04 10.70 11.54
CA GLY A 146 -6.73 10.82 12.13
C GLY A 146 -5.81 9.63 11.88
N LEU A 147 -5.08 9.24 12.91
CA LEU A 147 -3.95 8.33 12.84
C LEU A 147 -4.27 7.00 13.51
N PHE A 148 -3.87 5.90 12.85
CA PHE A 148 -4.01 4.55 13.38
C PHE A 148 -2.66 3.84 13.42
N LYS A 149 -2.53 2.92 14.37
CA LYS A 149 -1.41 2.01 14.51
C LYS A 149 -1.91 0.57 14.51
N TYR A 150 -1.22 -0.30 13.78
CA TYR A 150 -1.54 -1.72 13.77
C TYR A 150 -1.06 -2.41 15.04
N ASN A 151 -1.98 -3.16 15.66
CA ASN A 151 -1.71 -4.01 16.81
C ASN A 151 -1.56 -5.47 16.34
N TYR A 152 -0.32 -5.95 16.33
CA TYR A 152 -0.01 -7.34 15.90
C TYR A 152 -0.58 -8.42 16.79
N ARG A 153 -0.87 -8.10 18.06
CA ARG A 153 -1.42 -9.07 19.01
C ARG A 153 -2.89 -9.36 18.74
N ASP A 154 -3.64 -8.30 18.47
CA ASP A 154 -5.09 -8.37 18.37
C ASP A 154 -5.57 -8.33 16.90
N ASP A 155 -4.61 -8.29 15.95
CA ASP A 155 -4.83 -8.27 14.50
C ASP A 155 -5.82 -7.17 14.07
N ASN A 156 -5.65 -5.96 14.61
CA ASN A 156 -6.51 -4.82 14.34
C ASN A 156 -5.73 -3.50 14.34
N PHE A 157 -6.41 -2.42 13.95
CA PHE A 157 -5.89 -1.07 14.04
C PHE A 157 -6.47 -0.32 15.24
N GLU A 158 -5.59 0.35 15.99
CA GLU A 158 -5.94 1.19 17.12
C GLU A 158 -5.78 2.67 16.75
N GLN A 159 -6.79 3.47 17.04
CA GLN A 159 -6.77 4.90 16.77
C GLN A 159 -5.93 5.66 17.81
N TYR A 160 -5.03 6.49 17.31
CA TYR A 160 -4.28 7.45 18.12
C TYR A 160 -5.08 8.74 18.27
N LEU A 161 -5.45 9.06 19.50
CA LEU A 161 -6.38 10.16 19.79
C LEU A 161 -5.70 11.52 19.88
N THR A 162 -4.42 11.54 20.29
CA THR A 162 -3.67 12.79 20.50
C THR A 162 -2.21 12.63 20.09
N ASP A 163 -1.61 13.76 19.70
CA ASP A 163 -0.16 13.83 19.55
C ASP A 163 0.56 13.93 20.92
N ARG A 164 1.91 13.96 20.89
CA ARG A 164 2.75 14.07 22.10
C ARG A 164 2.51 15.36 22.90
N MET A 165 1.92 16.39 22.29
CA MET A 165 1.59 17.66 22.93
C MET A 165 0.15 17.70 23.44
N GLY A 166 -0.58 16.59 23.35
CA GLY A 166 -1.98 16.47 23.74
C GLY A 166 -2.97 17.11 22.77
N ARG A 167 -2.54 17.49 21.55
CA ARG A 167 -3.45 18.01 20.52
C ARG A 167 -4.23 16.87 19.91
N SER A 168 -5.54 17.06 19.68
CA SER A 168 -6.40 16.06 19.09
C SER A 168 -5.98 15.73 17.65
N LEU A 169 -5.88 14.44 17.34
CA LEU A 169 -5.74 13.89 15.99
C LEU A 169 -7.09 13.38 15.46
N ILE A 170 -8.11 13.36 16.29
CA ILE A 170 -9.47 13.01 15.91
C ILE A 170 -9.97 14.04 14.89
N ASP A 171 -10.69 13.60 13.89
CA ASP A 171 -11.23 14.45 12.81
C ASP A 171 -10.15 15.16 11.95
N LYS A 172 -8.89 14.72 12.01
CA LYS A 172 -7.84 15.23 11.13
C LYS A 172 -7.65 14.32 9.92
N THR A 173 -7.42 14.94 8.77
CA THR A 173 -6.95 14.23 7.56
C THR A 173 -5.43 14.14 7.58
N ILE A 174 -4.89 12.95 7.67
CA ILE A 174 -3.45 12.68 7.68
C ILE A 174 -3.05 12.17 6.29
N ILE A 175 -2.42 13.02 5.50
CA ILE A 175 -2.06 12.75 4.11
C ILE A 175 -0.64 12.17 3.92
N SER A 176 0.20 12.30 4.94
CA SER A 176 1.53 11.70 4.92
C SER A 176 2.05 11.44 6.32
N ILE A 177 2.86 10.40 6.45
CA ILE A 177 3.54 10.02 7.69
C ILE A 177 4.99 9.73 7.36
N CYS A 178 5.91 10.32 8.09
CA CYS A 178 7.29 9.85 8.10
C CYS A 178 7.83 9.82 9.52
N PHE A 179 8.85 9.01 9.76
CA PHE A 179 9.48 8.89 11.06
C PHE A 179 10.91 9.44 11.02
N GLN A 180 11.25 10.25 12.01
CA GLN A 180 12.62 10.62 12.31
C GLN A 180 12.96 10.04 13.68
N LYS A 181 13.62 8.89 13.70
CA LYS A 181 13.81 8.03 14.90
C LYS A 181 12.43 7.64 15.45
N GLU A 182 12.15 7.93 16.71
CA GLU A 182 10.86 7.63 17.37
C GLU A 182 9.78 8.71 17.16
N ASN A 183 10.08 9.78 16.41
CA ASN A 183 9.14 10.89 16.22
C ASN A 183 8.42 10.75 14.89
N ALA A 184 7.09 10.65 14.95
CA ALA A 184 6.25 10.78 13.78
C ALA A 184 6.13 12.25 13.36
N ILE A 185 6.32 12.49 12.06
CA ILE A 185 6.07 13.77 11.40
C ILE A 185 4.85 13.55 10.51
N LEU A 186 3.81 14.32 10.73
CA LEU A 186 2.53 14.16 10.05
C LEU A 186 2.28 15.35 9.10
N GLY A 187 1.96 15.06 7.86
CA GLY A 187 1.32 16.02 6.97
C GLY A 187 -0.19 16.01 7.23
N ILE A 188 -0.74 17.15 7.66
CA ILE A 188 -2.15 17.29 7.99
C ILE A 188 -2.77 18.27 6.99
N HIS A 189 -3.91 17.86 6.42
CA HIS A 189 -4.78 18.74 5.64
C HIS A 189 -5.93 19.18 6.52
N GLU A 190 -6.17 20.51 6.61
CA GLU A 190 -7.29 21.15 7.33
C GLU A 190 -8.48 21.36 6.43
#